data_5bbd1990926545934f907479d5dde121
#
_entry.id   5bbd1990926545934f907479d5dde121
#
_cell.length_a   1.000
_cell.length_b   1.000
_cell.length_c   1.000
_cell.angle_alpha   90.00
_cell.angle_beta   90.00
_cell.angle_gamma   90.00
#
_symmetry.space_group_name_H-M   'P 1'
#
loop_
_entity.id
_entity.type
_entity.pdbx_description
1 polymer ?
#
loop_
_entity_poly.entity_id
_entity_poly.type
_entity_poly.pdbx_seq_one_letter_code
_entity_poly.pdbx_strand_id
1 'polypeptide(L)'
;AQRYPDALQVGAFDTAFHAGRPALQKLYGLPRALIEDGIIAYGFHGLSFEAIADRLTRRFGPDAGGRALVLHLGSGSSLCAMQGGRSIATTMGFSPLDGPVMATRCGAIDPGVLLHLMLRKGMAPDAVEDMLYHRSGLAGVSGLSGDMQELMATDTPQVREALDYFALTVCRQIGALTAALEGVDRIVFTAGIGENSPAARAMVARRLAWL
;
A
#
# COMPACT_ATOMS: atom_id res chain seq x y z
N ALA A 1 22.32 20.91 6.64
CA ALA A 1 22.72 21.71 7.82
C ALA A 1 24.03 22.47 7.57
N GLN A 2 25.12 21.83 7.17
CA GLN A 2 26.42 22.53 6.94
C GLN A 2 26.37 23.59 5.82
N ARG A 3 25.51 23.40 4.80
CA ARG A 3 25.43 24.30 3.63
C ARG A 3 24.57 25.54 3.85
N TYR A 4 23.63 25.46 4.81
CA TYR A 4 22.68 26.54 5.15
C TYR A 4 22.47 26.58 6.67
N PRO A 5 23.43 27.14 7.44
CA PRO A 5 23.41 27.07 8.91
C PRO A 5 22.23 27.83 9.55
N ASP A 6 21.76 28.89 8.89
CA ASP A 6 20.66 29.74 9.38
C ASP A 6 19.28 29.29 8.89
N ALA A 7 19.19 28.24 8.09
CA ALA A 7 17.93 27.76 7.57
C ALA A 7 17.15 26.95 8.63
N LEU A 8 15.87 27.26 8.81
CA LEU A 8 14.96 26.45 9.60
C LEU A 8 14.85 25.05 8.97
N GLN A 9 15.18 24.03 9.73
CA GLN A 9 15.09 22.62 9.29
C GLN A 9 13.75 22.05 9.69
N VAL A 10 12.94 21.63 8.72
CA VAL A 10 11.61 21.03 8.94
C VAL A 10 11.62 19.62 8.40
N GLY A 11 11.22 18.66 9.23
CA GLY A 11 11.01 17.25 8.81
C GLY A 11 9.54 17.02 8.44
N ALA A 12 9.29 16.46 7.25
CA ALA A 12 8.00 15.89 6.88
C ALA A 12 8.12 14.36 6.91
N PHE A 13 7.30 13.72 7.75
CA PHE A 13 7.39 12.27 7.95
C PHE A 13 6.26 11.56 7.23
N ASP A 14 6.60 10.60 6.39
CA ASP A 14 5.67 9.81 5.57
C ASP A 14 4.68 8.98 6.40
N THR A 15 5.00 8.72 7.66
CA THR A 15 4.17 7.99 8.61
C THR A 15 3.24 8.88 9.44
N ALA A 16 3.46 10.22 9.45
CA ALA A 16 2.79 11.13 10.38
C ALA A 16 1.27 11.17 10.22
N PHE A 17 0.76 11.15 8.99
CA PHE A 17 -0.67 11.12 8.67
C PHE A 17 -1.41 9.95 9.33
N HIS A 18 -0.69 8.84 9.54
CA HIS A 18 -1.23 7.62 10.11
C HIS A 18 -1.11 7.53 11.64
N ALA A 19 -0.44 8.49 12.30
CA ALA A 19 -0.16 8.42 13.74
C ALA A 19 -1.44 8.42 14.60
N GLY A 20 -2.50 9.12 14.15
CA GLY A 20 -3.79 9.22 14.84
C GLY A 20 -4.74 8.02 14.68
N ARG A 21 -4.35 6.94 13.99
CA ARG A 21 -5.19 5.75 13.80
C ARG A 21 -5.58 5.09 15.13
N PRO A 22 -6.73 4.38 15.19
CA PRO A 22 -7.11 3.57 16.34
C PRO A 22 -6.00 2.60 16.75
N ALA A 23 -5.79 2.42 18.05
CA ALA A 23 -4.71 1.59 18.57
C ALA A 23 -4.74 0.15 18.03
N LEU A 24 -5.92 -0.45 17.91
CA LEU A 24 -6.09 -1.79 17.35
C LEU A 24 -5.60 -1.93 15.89
N GLN A 25 -5.67 -0.85 15.11
CA GLN A 25 -5.18 -0.83 13.72
C GLN A 25 -3.65 -0.74 13.61
N LYS A 26 -2.96 -0.65 14.73
CA LYS A 26 -1.50 -0.62 14.81
C LYS A 26 -0.90 -1.93 15.31
N LEU A 27 -1.73 -2.86 15.78
CA LEU A 27 -1.24 -4.08 16.42
C LEU A 27 -0.96 -5.19 15.40
N TYR A 28 0.06 -5.95 15.70
CA TYR A 28 0.25 -7.30 15.20
C TYR A 28 -0.10 -8.31 16.30
N GLY A 29 -0.47 -9.53 15.95
CA GLY A 29 -0.73 -10.62 16.88
C GLY A 29 0.56 -11.19 17.50
N LEU A 30 1.44 -10.33 17.99
CA LEU A 30 2.74 -10.65 18.56
C LEU A 30 2.73 -10.53 20.09
N PRO A 31 3.73 -11.14 20.80
CA PRO A 31 3.90 -10.94 22.23
C PRO A 31 3.96 -9.46 22.62
N ARG A 32 3.33 -9.14 23.76
CA ARG A 32 3.20 -7.75 24.25
C ARG A 32 4.53 -7.00 24.30
N ALA A 33 5.60 -7.64 24.75
CA ALA A 33 6.92 -7.03 24.84
C ALA A 33 7.40 -6.46 23.48
N LEU A 34 7.15 -7.17 22.38
CA LEU A 34 7.54 -6.69 21.04
C LEU A 34 6.72 -5.47 20.61
N ILE A 35 5.45 -5.40 21.02
CA ILE A 35 4.60 -4.23 20.76
C ILE A 35 5.12 -3.02 21.54
N GLU A 36 5.52 -3.22 22.80
CA GLU A 36 6.12 -2.19 23.67
C GLU A 36 7.49 -1.72 23.13
N ASP A 37 8.25 -2.60 22.49
CA ASP A 37 9.49 -2.29 21.76
C ASP A 37 9.25 -1.55 20.42
N GLY A 38 7.98 -1.24 20.08
CA GLY A 38 7.64 -0.48 18.88
C GLY A 38 7.45 -1.33 17.62
N ILE A 39 7.27 -2.65 17.72
CA ILE A 39 6.91 -3.50 16.58
C ILE A 39 5.41 -3.34 16.33
N ILE A 40 5.06 -2.26 15.66
CA ILE A 40 3.68 -1.86 15.32
C ILE A 40 3.56 -1.49 13.85
N ALA A 41 2.34 -1.43 13.33
CA ALA A 41 2.08 -0.91 11.99
C ALA A 41 2.15 0.62 12.00
N TYR A 42 3.12 1.20 11.29
CA TYR A 42 3.30 2.66 11.15
C TYR A 42 2.45 3.24 10.02
N GLY A 43 2.43 2.61 8.86
CA GLY A 43 1.83 3.12 7.63
C GLY A 43 2.78 4.05 6.87
N PHE A 44 2.58 4.14 5.56
CA PHE A 44 3.45 4.92 4.66
C PHE A 44 2.61 5.63 3.60
N HIS A 45 3.26 6.41 2.72
CA HIS A 45 2.63 7.31 1.75
C HIS A 45 1.74 8.39 2.41
N GLY A 46 2.01 8.71 3.67
CA GLY A 46 1.21 9.65 4.47
C GLY A 46 1.08 11.02 3.84
N LEU A 47 2.17 11.56 3.26
CA LEU A 47 2.15 12.85 2.55
C LEU A 47 1.19 12.84 1.35
N SER A 48 1.14 11.73 0.61
CA SER A 48 0.18 11.57 -0.50
C SER A 48 -1.26 11.50 0.01
N PHE A 49 -1.50 10.74 1.06
CA PHE A 49 -2.83 10.61 1.65
C PHE A 49 -3.32 11.92 2.27
N GLU A 50 -2.46 12.66 2.94
CA GLU A 50 -2.75 13.98 3.49
C GLU A 50 -3.17 14.97 2.40
N ALA A 51 -2.42 15.01 1.28
CA ALA A 51 -2.77 15.83 0.13
C ALA A 51 -4.14 15.49 -0.48
N ILE A 52 -4.51 14.20 -0.50
CA ILE A 52 -5.84 13.77 -0.96
C ILE A 52 -6.91 14.15 0.07
N ALA A 53 -6.67 13.98 1.37
CA ALA A 53 -7.60 14.39 2.43
C ALA A 53 -7.93 15.89 2.33
N ASP A 54 -6.92 16.73 2.11
CA ASP A 54 -7.10 18.17 1.86
C ASP A 54 -7.94 18.46 0.62
N ARG A 55 -7.71 17.73 -0.48
CA ARG A 55 -8.51 17.88 -1.72
C ARG A 55 -9.96 17.46 -1.50
N LEU A 56 -10.20 16.36 -0.76
CA LEU A 56 -11.53 15.90 -0.41
C LEU A 56 -12.27 16.94 0.45
N THR A 57 -11.59 17.52 1.45
CA THR A 57 -12.13 18.59 2.29
C THR A 57 -12.53 19.82 1.47
N ARG A 58 -11.67 20.26 0.55
CA ARG A 58 -11.98 21.40 -0.34
C ARG A 58 -13.14 21.11 -1.27
N ARG A 59 -13.32 19.86 -1.72
CA ARG A 59 -14.37 19.51 -2.68
C ARG A 59 -15.71 19.20 -2.03
N PHE A 60 -15.71 18.59 -0.85
CA PHE A 60 -16.91 18.04 -0.20
C PHE A 60 -17.22 18.68 1.16
N GLY A 61 -16.41 19.65 1.60
CA GLY A 61 -16.54 20.31 2.88
C GLY A 61 -15.87 19.55 4.03
N PRO A 62 -16.15 19.94 5.30
CA PRO A 62 -15.48 19.40 6.49
C PRO A 62 -15.61 17.89 6.69
N ASP A 63 -16.63 17.28 6.10
CA ASP A 63 -16.84 15.82 6.10
C ASP A 63 -15.81 15.08 5.22
N ALA A 64 -15.05 15.82 4.41
CA ALA A 64 -14.03 15.29 3.50
C ALA A 64 -14.52 14.07 2.67
N GLY A 65 -15.80 14.06 2.34
CA GLY A 65 -16.41 13.01 1.54
C GLY A 65 -16.80 11.73 2.29
N GLY A 66 -16.95 11.79 3.62
CA GLY A 66 -17.39 10.65 4.43
C GLY A 66 -16.36 9.55 4.55
N ARG A 67 -16.75 8.30 4.25
CA ARG A 67 -15.88 7.12 4.25
C ARG A 67 -15.22 6.96 2.88
N ALA A 68 -13.95 7.31 2.79
CA ALA A 68 -13.19 7.27 1.54
C ALA A 68 -12.09 6.20 1.59
N LEU A 69 -12.00 5.39 0.54
CA LEU A 69 -10.83 4.55 0.28
C LEU A 69 -9.94 5.28 -0.72
N VAL A 70 -8.72 5.60 -0.34
CA VAL A 70 -7.73 6.23 -1.20
C VAL A 70 -6.68 5.20 -1.60
N LEU A 71 -6.55 4.98 -2.89
CA LEU A 71 -5.67 4.00 -3.50
C LEU A 71 -4.48 4.75 -4.12
N HIS A 72 -3.36 4.77 -3.43
CA HIS A 72 -2.08 5.23 -3.97
C HIS A 72 -1.45 4.08 -4.75
N LEU A 73 -1.61 4.10 -6.07
CA LEU A 73 -1.09 3.07 -6.96
C LEU A 73 0.03 3.64 -7.83
N GLY A 74 1.26 3.27 -7.50
CA GLY A 74 2.49 3.66 -8.19
C GLY A 74 3.47 2.50 -8.25
N SER A 75 4.77 2.75 -8.41
CA SER A 75 5.81 1.72 -8.25
C SER A 75 5.79 1.13 -6.84
N GLY A 76 5.55 1.95 -5.81
CA GLY A 76 5.04 1.54 -4.51
C GLY A 76 3.54 1.76 -4.46
N SER A 77 2.78 0.83 -3.86
CA SER A 77 1.32 0.91 -3.78
C SER A 77 0.85 0.68 -2.36
N SER A 78 -0.07 1.52 -1.90
CA SER A 78 -0.78 1.32 -0.63
C SER A 78 -2.18 1.91 -0.70
N LEU A 79 -3.04 1.46 0.20
CA LEU A 79 -4.40 1.93 0.33
C LEU A 79 -4.60 2.51 1.73
N CYS A 80 -5.41 3.55 1.84
CA CYS A 80 -5.80 4.14 3.11
C CYS A 80 -7.31 4.26 3.20
N ALA A 81 -7.87 3.76 4.28
CA ALA A 81 -9.23 3.99 4.71
C ALA A 81 -9.29 5.30 5.50
N MET A 82 -10.11 6.23 5.06
CA MET A 82 -10.29 7.55 5.68
C MET A 82 -11.74 7.77 6.09
N GLN A 83 -11.92 8.41 7.24
CA GLN A 83 -13.21 8.93 7.66
C GLN A 83 -13.07 10.40 8.05
N GLY A 84 -13.85 11.27 7.41
CA GLY A 84 -13.73 12.71 7.62
C GLY A 84 -12.30 13.24 7.38
N GLY A 85 -11.59 12.72 6.36
CA GLY A 85 -10.22 13.10 6.02
C GLY A 85 -9.13 12.56 6.97
N ARG A 86 -9.47 11.72 7.96
CA ARG A 86 -8.51 11.12 8.90
C ARG A 86 -8.23 9.67 8.55
N SER A 87 -6.98 9.24 8.66
CA SER A 87 -6.60 7.84 8.49
C SER A 87 -7.22 6.97 9.59
N ILE A 88 -7.97 5.95 9.18
CA ILE A 88 -8.54 4.92 10.07
C ILE A 88 -7.72 3.64 9.99
N ALA A 89 -7.39 3.18 8.77
CA ALA A 89 -6.57 2.01 8.51
C ALA A 89 -5.75 2.21 7.23
N THR A 90 -4.64 1.50 7.10
CA THR A 90 -3.82 1.52 5.88
C THR A 90 -3.14 0.19 5.67
N THR A 91 -2.73 -0.09 4.45
CA THR A 91 -2.24 -1.42 4.05
C THR A 91 -0.74 -1.62 4.27
N MET A 92 0.09 -0.58 4.19
CA MET A 92 1.48 -0.70 4.60
C MET A 92 1.56 -0.71 6.12
N GLY A 93 2.32 -1.66 6.67
CA GLY A 93 2.38 -1.94 8.10
C GLY A 93 3.65 -1.41 8.76
N PHE A 94 4.46 -2.33 9.29
CA PHE A 94 5.77 -2.04 9.91
C PHE A 94 6.77 -1.51 8.89
N SER A 95 6.69 -2.02 7.66
CA SER A 95 7.53 -1.61 6.54
C SER A 95 6.68 -1.31 5.30
N PRO A 96 7.28 -0.71 4.25
CA PRO A 96 6.59 -0.50 2.97
C PRO A 96 6.52 -1.76 2.09
N LEU A 97 6.75 -2.96 2.64
CA LEU A 97 6.57 -4.24 1.93
C LEU A 97 5.12 -4.71 1.93
N ASP A 98 4.37 -4.41 3.00
CA ASP A 98 3.00 -4.90 3.19
C ASP A 98 1.99 -4.21 2.26
N GLY A 99 0.84 -4.82 2.07
CA GLY A 99 -0.24 -4.30 1.23
C GLY A 99 -0.44 -5.08 -0.08
N PRO A 100 -0.90 -4.43 -1.16
CA PRO A 100 -1.03 -5.08 -2.46
C PRO A 100 0.35 -5.38 -3.07
N VAL A 101 0.39 -6.27 -4.05
CA VAL A 101 1.59 -6.47 -4.87
C VAL A 101 1.98 -5.16 -5.57
N MET A 102 3.29 -4.87 -5.66
CA MET A 102 3.83 -3.63 -6.22
C MET A 102 4.74 -3.92 -7.43
N ALA A 103 5.43 -2.93 -7.96
CA ALA A 103 6.32 -3.12 -9.10
C ALA A 103 7.35 -4.24 -8.86
N THR A 104 8.09 -4.17 -7.74
CA THR A 104 9.14 -5.15 -7.38
C THR A 104 8.97 -5.73 -5.98
N ARG A 105 8.06 -5.18 -5.15
CA ARG A 105 7.81 -5.64 -3.78
C ARG A 105 6.68 -6.66 -3.75
N CYS A 106 6.84 -7.67 -2.91
CA CYS A 106 5.92 -8.82 -2.85
C CYS A 106 4.49 -8.47 -2.39
N GLY A 107 4.28 -7.39 -1.63
CA GLY A 107 3.04 -7.17 -0.89
C GLY A 107 2.89 -8.12 0.30
N ALA A 108 1.68 -8.25 0.81
CA ALA A 108 1.37 -9.16 1.92
C ALA A 108 1.72 -10.61 1.58
N ILE A 109 2.52 -11.24 2.43
CA ILE A 109 2.99 -12.62 2.27
C ILE A 109 2.83 -13.38 3.59
N ASP A 110 2.58 -14.68 3.52
CA ASP A 110 2.59 -15.56 4.69
C ASP A 110 4.00 -15.61 5.30
N PRO A 111 4.17 -15.27 6.60
CA PRO A 111 5.47 -15.38 7.28
C PRO A 111 6.10 -16.77 7.19
N GLY A 112 5.30 -17.83 7.08
CA GLY A 112 5.76 -19.20 6.88
C GLY A 112 6.61 -19.40 5.63
N VAL A 113 6.34 -18.60 4.57
CA VAL A 113 7.17 -18.60 3.35
C VAL A 113 8.58 -18.11 3.69
N LEU A 114 8.71 -17.04 4.47
CA LEU A 114 10.02 -16.47 4.87
C LEU A 114 10.81 -17.48 5.70
N LEU A 115 10.16 -18.10 6.68
CA LEU A 115 10.74 -19.14 7.50
C LEU A 115 11.18 -20.35 6.65
N HIS A 116 10.37 -20.77 5.67
CA HIS A 116 10.73 -21.85 4.74
C HIS A 116 11.97 -21.51 3.91
N LEU A 117 12.04 -20.30 3.35
CA LEU A 117 13.18 -19.85 2.53
C LEU A 117 14.47 -19.82 3.35
N MET A 118 14.43 -19.26 4.56
CA MET A 118 15.61 -19.18 5.43
C MET A 118 16.00 -20.54 6.02
N LEU A 119 15.04 -21.25 6.64
CA LEU A 119 15.35 -22.44 7.43
C LEU A 119 15.44 -23.74 6.59
N ARG A 120 14.76 -23.83 5.44
CA ARG A 120 14.72 -25.04 4.63
C ARG A 120 15.47 -24.90 3.30
N LYS A 121 15.46 -23.70 2.69
CA LYS A 121 16.22 -23.42 1.47
C LYS A 121 17.61 -22.82 1.75
N GLY A 122 17.90 -22.47 3.01
CA GLY A 122 19.20 -21.92 3.41
C GLY A 122 19.50 -20.53 2.86
N MET A 123 18.45 -19.77 2.47
CA MET A 123 18.65 -18.39 2.02
C MET A 123 19.06 -17.50 3.19
N ALA A 124 20.10 -16.69 3.00
CA ALA A 124 20.50 -15.69 3.98
C ALA A 124 19.43 -14.61 4.14
N PRO A 125 19.27 -14.03 5.34
CA PRO A 125 18.22 -13.01 5.59
C PRO A 125 18.29 -11.82 4.65
N ASP A 126 19.47 -11.32 4.33
CA ASP A 126 19.72 -10.22 3.37
C ASP A 126 19.32 -10.59 1.93
N ALA A 127 19.53 -11.84 1.53
CA ALA A 127 19.09 -12.34 0.23
C ALA A 127 17.56 -12.46 0.15
N VAL A 128 16.90 -12.80 1.26
CA VAL A 128 15.44 -12.81 1.37
C VAL A 128 14.92 -11.37 1.33
N GLU A 129 15.53 -10.45 2.04
CA GLU A 129 15.17 -9.03 2.02
C GLU A 129 15.28 -8.45 0.60
N ASP A 130 16.40 -8.64 -0.08
CA ASP A 130 16.61 -8.19 -1.46
C ASP A 130 15.55 -8.77 -2.41
N MET A 131 15.23 -10.05 -2.27
CA MET A 131 14.20 -10.70 -3.08
C MET A 131 12.84 -10.05 -2.86
N LEU A 132 12.44 -9.78 -1.61
CA LEU A 132 11.14 -9.22 -1.28
C LEU A 132 10.98 -7.78 -1.77
N TYR A 133 12.05 -6.97 -1.71
CA TYR A 133 12.02 -5.57 -2.12
C TYR A 133 12.23 -5.35 -3.62
N HIS A 134 13.09 -6.16 -4.26
CA HIS A 134 13.63 -5.81 -5.58
C HIS A 134 13.38 -6.84 -6.67
N ARG A 135 13.05 -8.09 -6.32
CA ARG A 135 12.91 -9.20 -7.28
C ARG A 135 11.57 -9.92 -7.21
N SER A 136 10.61 -9.33 -6.51
CA SER A 136 9.23 -9.82 -6.36
C SER A 136 8.24 -8.95 -7.13
N GLY A 137 7.02 -8.89 -6.68
CA GLY A 137 6.00 -8.01 -7.24
C GLY A 137 5.61 -8.36 -8.68
N LEU A 138 5.18 -7.36 -9.41
CA LEU A 138 4.82 -7.52 -10.83
C LEU A 138 6.01 -8.03 -11.66
N ALA A 139 7.22 -7.52 -11.41
CA ALA A 139 8.43 -7.98 -12.09
C ALA A 139 8.69 -9.46 -11.85
N GLY A 140 8.58 -9.90 -10.59
CA GLY A 140 8.80 -11.30 -10.22
C GLY A 140 7.74 -12.25 -10.80
N VAL A 141 6.46 -11.87 -10.72
CA VAL A 141 5.35 -12.71 -11.21
C VAL A 141 5.28 -12.76 -12.73
N SER A 142 5.50 -11.64 -13.42
CA SER A 142 5.50 -11.59 -14.89
C SER A 142 6.76 -12.20 -15.51
N GLY A 143 7.88 -12.19 -14.76
CA GLY A 143 9.20 -12.53 -15.28
C GLY A 143 9.71 -11.54 -16.34
N LEU A 144 9.09 -10.36 -16.44
CA LEU A 144 9.40 -9.36 -17.46
C LEU A 144 9.74 -8.00 -16.83
N SER A 145 8.78 -7.35 -16.21
CA SER A 145 8.90 -5.95 -15.78
C SER A 145 7.98 -5.63 -14.59
N GLY A 146 8.38 -4.62 -13.80
CA GLY A 146 7.49 -3.97 -12.81
C GLY A 146 6.75 -2.76 -13.35
N ASP A 147 7.02 -2.36 -14.57
CA ASP A 147 6.37 -1.20 -15.20
C ASP A 147 4.98 -1.56 -15.74
N MET A 148 3.95 -0.88 -15.20
CA MET A 148 2.56 -1.14 -15.58
C MET A 148 2.28 -0.82 -17.06
N GLN A 149 2.95 0.16 -17.64
CA GLN A 149 2.73 0.52 -19.06
C GLN A 149 3.30 -0.56 -19.96
N GLU A 150 4.50 -1.06 -19.66
CA GLU A 150 5.12 -2.16 -20.40
C GLU A 150 4.30 -3.45 -20.29
N LEU A 151 3.83 -3.78 -19.10
CA LEU A 151 2.98 -4.94 -18.87
C LEU A 151 1.65 -4.84 -19.63
N MET A 152 0.99 -3.66 -19.63
CA MET A 152 -0.26 -3.43 -20.37
C MET A 152 -0.07 -3.50 -21.87
N ALA A 153 1.13 -3.26 -22.40
CA ALA A 153 1.46 -3.37 -23.81
C ALA A 153 1.86 -4.78 -24.25
N THR A 154 2.04 -5.71 -23.29
CA THR A 154 2.54 -7.06 -23.54
C THR A 154 1.45 -8.10 -23.29
N ASP A 155 1.20 -8.98 -24.26
CA ASP A 155 0.18 -10.04 -24.17
C ASP A 155 0.82 -11.43 -24.08
N THR A 156 1.28 -11.81 -22.88
CA THR A 156 1.72 -13.17 -22.56
C THR A 156 0.90 -13.74 -21.39
N PRO A 157 0.84 -15.08 -21.24
CA PRO A 157 0.14 -15.69 -20.10
C PRO A 157 0.64 -15.19 -18.74
N GLN A 158 1.96 -15.06 -18.58
CA GLN A 158 2.59 -14.61 -17.33
C GLN A 158 2.26 -13.14 -17.00
N VAL A 159 2.23 -12.29 -18.02
CA VAL A 159 1.86 -10.88 -17.85
C VAL A 159 0.38 -10.75 -17.50
N ARG A 160 -0.51 -11.50 -18.17
CA ARG A 160 -1.93 -11.53 -17.79
C ARG A 160 -2.13 -11.98 -16.35
N GLU A 161 -1.43 -13.04 -15.92
CA GLU A 161 -1.45 -13.52 -14.53
C GLU A 161 -0.98 -12.45 -13.55
N ALA A 162 0.13 -11.76 -13.84
CA ALA A 162 0.66 -10.69 -12.99
C ALA A 162 -0.31 -9.52 -12.85
N LEU A 163 -0.94 -9.08 -13.94
CA LEU A 163 -1.94 -8.02 -13.94
C LEU A 163 -3.22 -8.43 -13.19
N ASP A 164 -3.69 -9.64 -13.38
CA ASP A 164 -4.83 -10.18 -12.65
C ASP A 164 -4.54 -10.31 -11.16
N TYR A 165 -3.33 -10.74 -10.80
CA TYR A 165 -2.88 -10.84 -9.42
C TYR A 165 -2.76 -9.46 -8.76
N PHE A 166 -2.25 -8.46 -9.48
CA PHE A 166 -2.27 -7.07 -9.01
C PHE A 166 -3.69 -6.61 -8.66
N ALA A 167 -4.62 -6.74 -9.61
CA ALA A 167 -6.00 -6.33 -9.38
C ALA A 167 -6.65 -7.10 -8.22
N LEU A 168 -6.38 -8.42 -8.11
CA LEU A 168 -6.86 -9.26 -7.02
C LEU A 168 -6.35 -8.78 -5.66
N THR A 169 -5.04 -8.53 -5.53
CA THR A 169 -4.45 -8.10 -4.26
C THR A 169 -4.94 -6.71 -3.85
N VAL A 170 -5.08 -5.77 -4.79
CA VAL A 170 -5.71 -4.46 -4.52
C VAL A 170 -7.14 -4.64 -4.01
N CYS A 171 -7.96 -5.48 -4.66
CA CYS A 171 -9.35 -5.71 -4.24
C CYS A 171 -9.46 -6.41 -2.89
N ARG A 172 -8.56 -7.34 -2.55
CA ARG A 172 -8.50 -7.93 -1.20
C ARG A 172 -8.29 -6.85 -0.13
N GLN A 173 -7.39 -5.92 -0.37
CA GLN A 173 -7.12 -4.81 0.54
C GLN A 173 -8.33 -3.85 0.63
N ILE A 174 -9.00 -3.57 -0.49
CA ILE A 174 -10.24 -2.78 -0.50
C ILE A 174 -11.29 -3.46 0.39
N GLY A 175 -11.50 -4.77 0.26
CA GLY A 175 -12.44 -5.51 1.11
C GLY A 175 -12.12 -5.40 2.60
N ALA A 176 -10.86 -5.59 2.98
CA ALA A 176 -10.41 -5.47 4.36
C ALA A 176 -10.61 -4.04 4.92
N LEU A 177 -10.27 -3.03 4.14
CA LEU A 177 -10.42 -1.63 4.52
C LEU A 177 -11.87 -1.17 4.53
N THR A 178 -12.73 -1.71 3.66
CA THR A 178 -14.18 -1.48 3.70
C THR A 178 -14.77 -1.98 5.02
N ALA A 179 -14.34 -3.16 5.49
CA ALA A 179 -14.74 -3.68 6.80
C ALA A 179 -14.28 -2.77 7.95
N ALA A 180 -13.05 -2.22 7.87
CA ALA A 180 -12.53 -1.30 8.88
C ALA A 180 -13.28 0.04 8.93
N LEU A 181 -13.89 0.46 7.82
CA LEU A 181 -14.73 1.67 7.71
C LEU A 181 -16.22 1.40 7.95
N GLU A 182 -16.63 0.13 8.06
CA GLU A 182 -18.05 -0.25 8.12
C GLU A 182 -18.85 0.24 6.89
N GLY A 183 -18.19 0.23 5.73
CA GLY A 183 -18.73 0.65 4.44
C GLY A 183 -17.80 1.64 3.70
N VAL A 184 -18.23 2.06 2.51
CA VAL A 184 -17.46 3.00 1.68
C VAL A 184 -18.43 3.89 0.90
N ASP A 185 -18.12 5.20 0.86
CA ASP A 185 -18.89 6.18 0.10
C ASP A 185 -18.14 6.60 -1.18
N ARG A 186 -16.81 6.50 -1.17
CA ARG A 186 -15.94 6.90 -2.29
C ARG A 186 -14.67 6.06 -2.39
N ILE A 187 -14.25 5.81 -3.63
CA ILE A 187 -12.94 5.27 -3.96
C ILE A 187 -12.19 6.32 -4.77
N VAL A 188 -10.97 6.66 -4.33
CA VAL A 188 -10.10 7.66 -4.95
C VAL A 188 -8.82 6.99 -5.43
N PHE A 189 -8.49 7.13 -6.70
CA PHE A 189 -7.24 6.66 -7.27
C PHE A 189 -6.24 7.82 -7.35
N THR A 190 -4.99 7.59 -6.94
CA THR A 190 -3.90 8.57 -7.01
C THR A 190 -2.57 7.89 -7.32
N ALA A 191 -1.52 8.67 -7.48
CA ALA A 191 -0.20 8.25 -7.96
C ALA A 191 -0.17 7.79 -9.42
N GLY A 192 1.03 7.45 -9.90
CA GLY A 192 1.30 7.28 -11.32
C GLY A 192 0.38 6.29 -12.03
N ILE A 193 0.17 5.10 -11.49
CA ILE A 193 -0.74 4.09 -12.06
C ILE A 193 -2.20 4.49 -11.82
N GLY A 194 -2.53 4.94 -10.59
CA GLY A 194 -3.88 5.30 -10.22
C GLY A 194 -4.46 6.44 -11.06
N GLU A 195 -3.68 7.45 -11.37
CA GLU A 195 -4.10 8.60 -12.15
C GLU A 195 -4.06 8.34 -13.66
N ASN A 196 -3.00 7.70 -14.15
CA ASN A 196 -2.69 7.66 -15.58
C ASN A 196 -3.06 6.35 -16.29
N SER A 197 -3.49 5.28 -15.57
CA SER A 197 -3.91 4.02 -16.19
C SER A 197 -5.41 3.76 -16.04
N PRO A 198 -6.25 4.19 -17.01
CA PRO A 198 -7.67 3.83 -17.03
C PRO A 198 -7.90 2.32 -17.03
N ALA A 199 -7.03 1.56 -17.69
CA ALA A 199 -7.11 0.10 -17.75
C ALA A 199 -6.92 -0.53 -16.37
N ALA A 200 -5.91 -0.10 -15.59
CA ALA A 200 -5.70 -0.58 -14.22
C ALA A 200 -6.90 -0.25 -13.32
N ARG A 201 -7.44 0.98 -13.40
CA ARG A 201 -8.67 1.34 -12.66
C ARG A 201 -9.85 0.46 -13.04
N ALA A 202 -10.04 0.19 -14.33
CA ALA A 202 -11.12 -0.67 -14.83
C ALA A 202 -10.96 -2.13 -14.36
N MET A 203 -9.74 -2.66 -14.30
CA MET A 203 -9.48 -4.01 -13.76
C MET A 203 -9.90 -4.13 -12.30
N VAL A 204 -9.56 -3.12 -11.48
CA VAL A 204 -9.97 -3.05 -10.07
C VAL A 204 -11.49 -2.89 -9.97
N ALA A 205 -12.08 -1.91 -10.69
CA ALA A 205 -13.50 -1.62 -10.62
C ALA A 205 -14.39 -2.82 -11.00
N ARG A 206 -14.02 -3.57 -12.05
CA ARG A 206 -14.77 -4.78 -12.44
C ARG A 206 -14.85 -5.83 -11.33
N ARG A 207 -13.79 -5.97 -10.52
CA ARG A 207 -13.77 -6.90 -9.39
C ARG A 207 -14.55 -6.41 -8.17
N LEU A 208 -15.00 -5.16 -8.16
CA LEU A 208 -15.74 -4.50 -7.08
C LEU A 208 -17.24 -4.32 -7.41
N ALA A 209 -17.77 -4.98 -8.43
CA ALA A 209 -19.16 -4.84 -8.85
C ALA A 209 -20.19 -5.29 -7.76
N TRP A 210 -19.71 -5.95 -6.72
CA TRP A 210 -20.49 -6.37 -5.54
C TRP A 210 -20.58 -5.30 -4.44
N LEU A 211 -19.76 -4.25 -4.49
CA LEU A 211 -19.66 -3.17 -3.52
C LEU A 211 -20.59 -2.02 -3.89
#